data_cf32d5522e8108fe74389950532cadfe
#
_entry.id   cf32d5522e8108fe74389950532cadfe
#
_cell.length_a   1.000
_cell.length_b   1.000
_cell.length_c   1.000
_cell.angle_alpha   90.00
_cell.angle_beta   90.00
_cell.angle_gamma   90.00
#
_symmetry.space_group_name_H-M   'P 1'
#
loop_
_entity.id
_entity.type
_entity.pdbx_description
1 polymer ?
#
loop_
_entity_poly.entity_id
_entity_poly.type
_entity_poly.pdbx_seq_one_letter_code
_entity_poly.pdbx_strand_id
1 'polypeptide(L)'
;MPYSTGLYKNEIRQHFLEHIPATANILDAGAGCGTYSNLLKNHFNLIDGIEIFPKYVEMFDLKSKYNNLFVADILTFDIDDYDYIILGDIIEHMSVEQAQKFLAKIQKKGKKCLVGVPYLYEQGAEFDNTHETHLQPDLTHELFMQRYPHMKLLMGTHEYGYYINY
;
A
#
# COMPACT_ATOMS: atom_id res chain seq x y z
N MET A 1 2.32 3.92 11.89
CA MET A 1 1.47 5.14 11.95
C MET A 1 0.52 5.16 10.76
N PRO A 2 -0.74 5.61 10.91
CA PRO A 2 -1.68 5.65 9.77
C PRO A 2 -1.33 6.72 8.72
N TYR A 3 -0.16 7.32 8.83
CA TYR A 3 0.32 8.40 7.95
C TYR A 3 1.51 7.91 7.13
N SER A 4 1.35 7.87 5.82
CA SER A 4 2.47 7.65 4.91
C SER A 4 3.40 8.85 4.84
N THR A 5 4.70 8.60 4.57
CA THR A 5 5.67 9.68 4.32
C THR A 5 5.21 10.62 3.21
N GLY A 6 5.60 11.89 3.27
CA GLY A 6 5.41 12.86 2.19
C GLY A 6 6.40 12.71 1.03
N LEU A 7 7.45 11.88 1.19
CA LEU A 7 8.49 11.70 0.18
C LEU A 7 7.90 11.17 -1.13
N TYR A 8 8.29 11.78 -2.25
CA TYR A 8 7.93 11.37 -3.61
C TYR A 8 6.42 11.29 -3.93
N LYS A 9 5.53 11.88 -3.13
CA LYS A 9 4.08 11.77 -3.42
C LYS A 9 3.70 12.43 -4.75
N ASN A 10 4.35 13.53 -5.14
CA ASN A 10 4.12 14.16 -6.44
C ASN A 10 4.62 13.29 -7.58
N GLU A 11 5.79 12.69 -7.45
CA GLU A 11 6.39 11.78 -8.42
C GLU A 11 5.58 10.50 -8.55
N ILE A 12 5.08 9.95 -7.45
CA ILE A 12 4.15 8.81 -7.46
C ILE A 12 2.87 9.18 -8.19
N ARG A 13 2.28 10.35 -7.90
CA ARG A 13 1.09 10.81 -8.65
C ARG A 13 1.40 10.91 -10.14
N GLN A 14 2.52 11.52 -10.52
CA GLN A 14 2.92 11.64 -11.92
C GLN A 14 3.09 10.27 -12.58
N HIS A 15 3.74 9.32 -11.88
CA HIS A 15 3.87 7.95 -12.35
C HIS A 15 2.51 7.29 -12.62
N PHE A 16 1.53 7.45 -11.73
CA PHE A 16 0.18 6.94 -11.95
C PHE A 16 -0.48 7.57 -13.20
N LEU A 17 -0.40 8.90 -13.35
CA LEU A 17 -0.99 9.60 -14.49
C LEU A 17 -0.38 9.20 -15.83
N GLU A 18 0.90 8.85 -15.86
CA GLU A 18 1.62 8.47 -17.09
C GLU A 18 1.46 6.99 -17.46
N HIS A 19 1.28 6.09 -16.48
CA HIS A 19 1.40 4.65 -16.70
C HIS A 19 0.12 3.85 -16.41
N ILE A 20 -0.86 4.46 -15.73
CA ILE A 20 -2.09 3.76 -15.34
C ILE A 20 -3.28 4.43 -16.01
N PRO A 21 -4.12 3.68 -16.76
CA PRO A 21 -5.32 4.23 -17.37
C PRO A 21 -6.27 4.83 -16.32
N ALA A 22 -6.87 5.99 -16.61
CA ALA A 22 -7.85 6.63 -15.71
C ALA A 22 -9.08 5.75 -15.43
N THR A 23 -9.31 4.74 -16.28
CA THR A 23 -10.39 3.74 -16.13
C THR A 23 -9.99 2.54 -15.27
N ALA A 24 -8.73 2.46 -14.80
CA ALA A 24 -8.28 1.36 -13.95
C ALA A 24 -9.02 1.38 -12.61
N ASN A 25 -9.41 0.21 -12.13
CA ASN A 25 -9.92 0.00 -10.80
C ASN A 25 -8.74 -0.12 -9.82
N ILE A 26 -8.65 0.80 -8.88
CA ILE A 26 -7.54 0.87 -7.91
C ILE A 26 -8.04 0.45 -6.54
N LEU A 27 -7.27 -0.40 -5.85
CA LEU A 27 -7.45 -0.73 -4.45
C LEU A 27 -6.30 -0.13 -3.63
N ASP A 28 -6.65 0.74 -2.67
CA ASP A 28 -5.73 1.26 -1.65
C ASP A 28 -5.82 0.34 -0.42
N ALA A 29 -4.83 -0.53 -0.28
CA ALA A 29 -4.78 -1.51 0.80
C ALA A 29 -4.09 -0.92 2.03
N GLY A 30 -4.82 -0.86 3.16
CA GLY A 30 -4.39 -0.13 4.34
C GLY A 30 -4.60 1.38 4.15
N ALA A 31 -5.89 1.77 4.07
CA ALA A 31 -6.27 3.15 3.77
C ALA A 31 -5.67 4.19 4.72
N GLY A 32 -5.41 3.83 5.99
CA GLY A 32 -4.82 4.70 6.99
C GLY A 32 -5.54 6.03 7.10
N CYS A 33 -4.87 7.16 6.84
CA CYS A 33 -5.51 8.47 6.79
C CYS A 33 -6.06 8.86 5.41
N GLY A 34 -6.01 7.97 4.40
CA GLY A 34 -6.49 8.20 3.04
C GLY A 34 -5.50 8.94 2.15
N THR A 35 -4.22 8.75 2.36
CA THR A 35 -3.15 9.45 1.63
C THR A 35 -3.27 9.25 0.11
N TYR A 36 -3.39 8.01 -0.35
CA TYR A 36 -3.42 7.71 -1.79
C TYR A 36 -4.76 8.10 -2.44
N SER A 37 -5.88 7.96 -1.74
CA SER A 37 -7.14 8.50 -2.23
C SER A 37 -7.06 10.02 -2.45
N ASN A 38 -6.55 10.77 -1.46
CA ASN A 38 -6.39 12.22 -1.61
C ASN A 38 -5.46 12.60 -2.76
N LEU A 39 -4.44 11.77 -3.02
CA LEU A 39 -3.48 11.99 -4.10
C LEU A 39 -4.08 11.76 -5.49
N LEU A 40 -4.98 10.77 -5.64
CA LEU A 40 -5.37 10.20 -6.93
C LEU A 40 -6.85 10.39 -7.30
N LYS A 41 -7.77 10.63 -6.36
CA LYS A 41 -9.23 10.62 -6.58
C LYS A 41 -9.76 11.55 -7.67
N ASN A 42 -9.03 12.61 -8.01
CA ASN A 42 -9.43 13.52 -9.07
C ASN A 42 -9.00 13.06 -10.47
N HIS A 43 -8.29 11.94 -10.56
CA HIS A 43 -7.68 11.46 -11.80
C HIS A 43 -8.15 10.07 -12.21
N PHE A 44 -8.71 9.30 -11.29
CA PHE A 44 -9.18 7.94 -11.52
C PHE A 44 -10.65 7.81 -11.17
N ASN A 45 -11.38 7.00 -11.96
CA ASN A 45 -12.82 6.85 -11.83
C ASN A 45 -13.21 6.03 -10.59
N LEU A 46 -12.38 5.05 -10.22
CA LEU A 46 -12.65 4.16 -9.10
C LEU A 46 -11.39 3.95 -8.27
N ILE A 47 -11.49 4.38 -7.01
CA ILE A 47 -10.51 4.09 -5.97
C ILE A 47 -11.28 3.58 -4.76
N ASP A 48 -11.14 2.30 -4.47
CA ASP A 48 -11.67 1.67 -3.26
C ASP A 48 -10.59 1.58 -2.20
N GLY A 49 -11.00 1.62 -0.93
CA GLY A 49 -10.12 1.50 0.20
C GLY A 49 -10.43 0.26 1.03
N ILE A 50 -9.40 -0.34 1.59
CA ILE A 50 -9.54 -1.38 2.60
C ILE A 50 -8.75 -1.00 3.85
N GLU A 51 -9.39 -1.11 5.02
CA GLU A 51 -8.80 -0.76 6.30
C GLU A 51 -9.15 -1.86 7.31
N ILE A 52 -8.14 -2.39 7.99
CA ILE A 52 -8.35 -3.47 8.97
C ILE A 52 -8.81 -2.94 10.33
N PHE A 53 -8.48 -1.68 10.66
CA PHE A 53 -8.77 -1.08 11.96
C PHE A 53 -9.97 -0.13 11.90
N PRO A 54 -11.16 -0.52 12.42
CA PRO A 54 -12.40 0.24 12.26
C PRO A 54 -12.34 1.68 12.81
N LYS A 55 -11.54 1.93 13.87
CA LYS A 55 -11.41 3.28 14.44
C LYS A 55 -10.85 4.30 13.44
N TYR A 56 -9.96 3.88 12.51
CA TYR A 56 -9.42 4.78 11.49
C TYR A 56 -10.48 5.22 10.47
N VAL A 57 -11.49 4.37 10.21
CA VAL A 57 -12.60 4.71 9.31
C VAL A 57 -13.31 5.97 9.77
N GLU A 58 -13.60 6.05 11.08
CA GLU A 58 -14.28 7.22 11.67
C GLU A 58 -13.30 8.39 11.89
N MET A 59 -12.12 8.09 12.45
CA MET A 59 -11.11 9.11 12.80
C MET A 59 -10.71 9.95 11.57
N PHE A 60 -10.59 9.34 10.41
CA PHE A 60 -10.13 9.98 9.18
C PHE A 60 -11.23 10.20 8.14
N ASP A 61 -12.48 9.94 8.49
CA ASP A 61 -13.64 10.05 7.57
C ASP A 61 -13.37 9.36 6.22
N LEU A 62 -12.90 8.11 6.29
CA LEU A 62 -12.46 7.38 5.10
C LEU A 62 -13.60 7.12 4.11
N LYS A 63 -14.85 6.99 4.60
CA LYS A 63 -16.02 6.79 3.73
C LYS A 63 -16.24 7.91 2.72
N SER A 64 -15.83 9.14 3.04
CA SER A 64 -15.92 10.28 2.14
C SER A 64 -14.78 10.35 1.11
N LYS A 65 -13.73 9.54 1.31
CA LYS A 65 -12.51 9.59 0.51
C LYS A 65 -12.47 8.55 -0.61
N TYR A 66 -13.15 7.43 -0.45
CA TYR A 66 -13.14 6.28 -1.37
C TYR A 66 -14.50 6.08 -2.03
N ASN A 67 -14.52 5.43 -3.19
CA ASN A 67 -15.77 5.02 -3.83
C ASN A 67 -16.48 3.95 -2.99
N ASN A 68 -15.75 2.92 -2.58
CA ASN A 68 -16.17 1.96 -1.57
C ASN A 68 -15.06 1.81 -0.52
N LEU A 69 -15.46 1.59 0.72
CA LEU A 69 -14.53 1.32 1.82
C LEU A 69 -14.91 0.02 2.51
N PHE A 70 -13.95 -0.88 2.61
CA PHE A 70 -14.11 -2.19 3.24
C PHE A 70 -13.35 -2.25 4.55
N VAL A 71 -14.01 -2.71 5.62
CA VAL A 71 -13.33 -3.03 6.87
C VAL A 71 -12.98 -4.51 6.85
N ALA A 72 -11.75 -4.83 6.44
CA ALA A 72 -11.33 -6.21 6.22
C ALA A 72 -9.80 -6.35 6.24
N ASP A 73 -9.33 -7.60 6.33
CA ASP A 73 -7.93 -7.96 6.17
C ASP A 73 -7.60 -8.20 4.68
N ILE A 74 -6.65 -7.44 4.14
CA ILE A 74 -6.20 -7.55 2.75
C ILE A 74 -5.69 -8.95 2.39
N LEU A 75 -5.15 -9.69 3.35
CA LEU A 75 -4.64 -11.05 3.10
C LEU A 75 -5.75 -12.02 2.67
N THR A 76 -6.97 -11.81 3.14
CA THR A 76 -8.15 -12.64 2.84
C THR A 76 -9.10 -12.02 1.84
N PHE A 77 -8.94 -10.72 1.54
CA PHE A 77 -9.79 -9.99 0.62
C PHE A 77 -9.63 -10.44 -0.82
N ASP A 78 -10.73 -10.43 -1.59
CA ASP A 78 -10.68 -10.71 -3.02
C ASP A 78 -10.24 -9.47 -3.81
N ILE A 79 -9.21 -9.62 -4.60
CA ILE A 79 -8.61 -8.55 -5.41
C ILE A 79 -8.93 -8.69 -6.91
N ASP A 80 -9.83 -9.58 -7.30
CA ASP A 80 -10.05 -9.92 -8.72
C ASP A 80 -10.60 -8.74 -9.54
N ASP A 81 -11.41 -7.89 -8.96
CA ASP A 81 -12.04 -6.75 -9.62
C ASP A 81 -11.11 -5.53 -9.79
N TYR A 82 -9.88 -5.59 -9.27
CA TYR A 82 -8.94 -4.48 -9.31
C TYR A 82 -7.83 -4.73 -10.33
N ASP A 83 -7.42 -3.66 -11.02
CA ASP A 83 -6.29 -3.65 -11.95
C ASP A 83 -4.98 -3.30 -11.25
N TYR A 84 -5.07 -2.47 -10.21
CA TYR A 84 -3.91 -1.93 -9.50
C TYR A 84 -4.12 -1.97 -7.98
N ILE A 85 -3.11 -2.44 -7.26
CA ILE A 85 -3.11 -2.52 -5.79
C ILE A 85 -2.04 -1.59 -5.23
N ILE A 86 -2.40 -0.68 -4.34
CA ILE A 86 -1.47 0.17 -3.60
C ILE A 86 -1.24 -0.46 -2.23
N LEU A 87 0.01 -0.63 -1.85
CA LEU A 87 0.50 -1.17 -0.58
C LEU A 87 1.46 -0.14 0.02
N GLY A 88 0.92 0.99 0.47
CA GLY A 88 1.70 2.06 1.07
C GLY A 88 1.83 1.86 2.57
N ASP A 89 3.03 1.55 3.07
CA ASP A 89 3.29 1.27 4.47
C ASP A 89 2.44 0.10 5.00
N ILE A 90 2.49 -1.04 4.30
CA ILE A 90 1.69 -2.25 4.61
C ILE A 90 2.54 -3.51 4.70
N ILE A 91 3.53 -3.68 3.81
CA ILE A 91 4.31 -4.92 3.72
C ILE A 91 5.12 -5.16 5.00
N GLU A 92 5.62 -4.13 5.65
CA GLU A 92 6.37 -4.19 6.91
C GLU A 92 5.54 -4.68 8.10
N HIS A 93 4.21 -4.55 8.03
CA HIS A 93 3.27 -5.07 9.04
C HIS A 93 2.93 -6.56 8.86
N MET A 94 3.33 -7.16 7.74
CA MET A 94 3.18 -8.58 7.46
C MET A 94 4.44 -9.35 7.85
N SER A 95 4.29 -10.63 8.20
CA SER A 95 5.45 -11.51 8.21
C SER A 95 6.02 -11.66 6.79
N VAL A 96 7.30 -12.01 6.67
CA VAL A 96 7.94 -12.22 5.36
C VAL A 96 7.14 -13.20 4.50
N GLU A 97 6.68 -14.31 5.11
CA GLU A 97 5.91 -15.34 4.43
C GLU A 97 4.54 -14.82 3.94
N GLN A 98 3.83 -14.05 4.76
CA GLN A 98 2.55 -13.43 4.38
C GLN A 98 2.74 -12.47 3.20
N ALA A 99 3.73 -11.58 3.28
CA ALA A 99 4.04 -10.63 2.23
C ALA A 99 4.45 -11.32 0.91
N GLN A 100 5.29 -12.36 0.98
CA GLN A 100 5.68 -13.15 -0.19
C GLN A 100 4.46 -13.82 -0.86
N LYS A 101 3.59 -14.46 -0.07
CA LYS A 101 2.38 -15.10 -0.58
C LYS A 101 1.43 -14.09 -1.21
N PHE A 102 1.27 -12.92 -0.60
CA PHE A 102 0.37 -11.90 -1.09
C PHE A 102 0.88 -11.25 -2.38
N LEU A 103 2.16 -10.87 -2.45
CA LEU A 103 2.77 -10.35 -3.68
C LEU A 103 2.77 -11.38 -4.81
N ALA A 104 3.01 -12.66 -4.50
CA ALA A 104 2.89 -13.74 -5.48
C ALA A 104 1.44 -13.91 -5.99
N LYS A 105 0.41 -13.73 -5.12
CA LYS A 105 -1.00 -13.72 -5.50
C LYS A 105 -1.30 -12.59 -6.49
N ILE A 106 -0.81 -11.36 -6.21
CA ILE A 106 -0.95 -10.20 -7.10
C ILE A 106 -0.34 -10.50 -8.47
N GLN A 107 0.90 -10.99 -8.49
CA GLN A 107 1.61 -11.33 -9.74
C GLN A 107 0.91 -12.45 -10.52
N LYS A 108 0.50 -13.53 -9.86
CA LYS A 108 -0.20 -14.67 -10.49
C LYS A 108 -1.52 -14.24 -11.13
N LYS A 109 -2.22 -13.27 -10.54
CA LYS A 109 -3.46 -12.70 -11.08
C LYS A 109 -3.23 -11.65 -12.17
N GLY A 110 -1.98 -11.36 -12.52
CA GLY A 110 -1.61 -10.36 -13.53
C GLY A 110 -1.93 -8.92 -13.13
N LYS A 111 -2.09 -8.67 -11.81
CA LYS A 111 -2.38 -7.33 -11.30
C LYS A 111 -1.09 -6.54 -11.13
N LYS A 112 -1.17 -5.22 -11.31
CA LYS A 112 -0.06 -4.30 -11.02
C LYS A 112 -0.11 -3.87 -9.56
N CYS A 113 1.05 -3.56 -8.97
CA CYS A 113 1.08 -2.96 -7.64
C CYS A 113 2.20 -1.95 -7.47
N LEU A 114 1.95 -1.02 -6.54
CA LEU A 114 2.93 -0.16 -5.90
C LEU A 114 3.10 -0.60 -4.45
N VAL A 115 4.33 -0.76 -4.02
CA VAL A 115 4.69 -0.99 -2.61
C VAL A 115 5.53 0.17 -2.15
N GLY A 116 5.15 0.82 -1.06
CA GLY A 116 5.96 1.80 -0.34
C GLY A 116 6.33 1.24 1.03
N VAL A 117 7.60 1.31 1.42
CA VAL A 117 8.08 0.79 2.72
C VAL A 117 9.15 1.67 3.32
N PRO A 118 9.13 1.90 4.65
CA PRO A 118 10.24 2.49 5.37
C PRO A 118 11.38 1.48 5.55
N TYR A 119 12.60 1.99 5.69
CA TYR A 119 13.78 1.18 5.97
C TYR A 119 14.23 1.38 7.41
N LEU A 120 14.69 0.29 8.02
CA LEU A 120 15.26 0.25 9.38
C LEU A 120 14.37 1.01 10.39
N TYR A 121 13.07 0.77 10.30
CA TYR A 121 12.09 1.48 11.10
C TYR A 121 11.32 0.51 12.01
N GLU A 122 11.56 0.63 13.32
CA GLU A 122 10.87 -0.14 14.34
C GLU A 122 9.62 0.62 14.81
N GLN A 123 8.48 -0.05 14.82
CA GLN A 123 7.20 0.50 15.28
C GLN A 123 6.41 -0.57 16.03
N GLY A 124 5.87 -0.19 17.17
CA GLY A 124 4.91 -0.98 17.95
C GLY A 124 3.47 -0.59 17.63
N ALA A 125 2.54 -1.06 18.47
CA ALA A 125 1.14 -0.69 18.38
C ALA A 125 0.95 0.83 18.57
N GLU A 126 0.12 1.45 17.74
CA GLU A 126 -0.24 2.85 17.83
C GLU A 126 -1.76 3.01 17.91
N PHE A 127 -2.25 3.97 18.70
CA PHE A 127 -3.69 4.19 18.93
C PHE A 127 -4.45 2.93 19.36
N ASP A 128 -3.80 2.04 20.15
CA ASP A 128 -4.29 0.70 20.52
C ASP A 128 -4.47 -0.25 19.31
N ASN A 129 -3.91 0.06 18.17
CA ASN A 129 -3.92 -0.75 16.97
C ASN A 129 -2.67 -1.63 16.91
N THR A 130 -2.83 -2.92 17.19
CA THR A 130 -1.73 -3.89 17.11
C THR A 130 -1.30 -4.20 15.67
N HIS A 131 -2.15 -3.91 14.67
CA HIS A 131 -1.80 -4.07 13.26
C HIS A 131 -0.75 -3.06 12.79
N GLU A 132 -0.49 -1.99 13.57
CA GLU A 132 0.58 -1.03 13.29
C GLU A 132 1.99 -1.55 13.64
N THR A 133 2.10 -2.72 14.27
CA THR A 133 3.41 -3.28 14.63
C THR A 133 4.17 -3.73 13.39
N HIS A 134 5.42 -3.27 13.25
CA HIS A 134 6.30 -3.72 12.18
C HIS A 134 6.84 -5.13 12.48
N LEU A 135 6.55 -6.09 11.62
CA LEU A 135 7.08 -7.45 11.67
C LEU A 135 8.36 -7.59 10.83
N GLN A 136 8.71 -6.57 10.05
CA GLN A 136 9.93 -6.49 9.27
C GLN A 136 10.67 -5.16 9.52
N PRO A 137 11.06 -4.85 10.77
CA PRO A 137 11.71 -3.58 11.11
C PRO A 137 13.13 -3.46 10.54
N ASP A 138 13.70 -4.56 10.06
CA ASP A 138 15.05 -4.69 9.52
C ASP A 138 15.15 -4.41 8.01
N LEU A 139 14.04 -4.02 7.35
CA LEU A 139 14.04 -3.79 5.90
C LEU A 139 15.09 -2.74 5.50
N THR A 140 15.88 -3.09 4.48
CA THR A 140 16.69 -2.19 3.65
C THR A 140 16.32 -2.42 2.20
N HIS A 141 16.84 -1.60 1.27
CA HIS A 141 16.65 -1.86 -0.15
C HIS A 141 17.13 -3.27 -0.54
N GLU A 142 18.33 -3.65 -0.12
CA GLU A 142 18.94 -4.94 -0.46
C GLU A 142 18.11 -6.10 0.09
N LEU A 143 17.67 -5.99 1.35
CA LEU A 143 16.88 -7.02 2.00
C LEU A 143 15.47 -7.12 1.37
N PHE A 144 14.86 -6.00 1.00
CA PHE A 144 13.60 -5.98 0.27
C PHE A 144 13.73 -6.72 -1.07
N MET A 145 14.76 -6.41 -1.86
CA MET A 145 15.01 -7.07 -3.15
C MET A 145 15.31 -8.56 -3.01
N GLN A 146 15.98 -8.95 -1.91
CA GLN A 146 16.23 -10.36 -1.60
C GLN A 146 14.93 -11.11 -1.24
N ARG A 147 14.07 -10.50 -0.41
CA ARG A 147 12.78 -11.08 0.02
C ARG A 147 11.75 -11.12 -1.11
N TYR A 148 11.77 -10.11 -2.00
CA TYR A 148 10.76 -9.88 -3.06
C TYR A 148 11.41 -9.66 -4.43
N PRO A 149 12.11 -10.67 -5.01
CA PRO A 149 12.98 -10.50 -6.19
C PRO A 149 12.23 -10.16 -7.49
N HIS A 150 10.92 -10.29 -7.51
CA HIS A 150 10.08 -9.92 -8.66
C HIS A 150 9.65 -8.44 -8.66
N MET A 151 9.96 -7.72 -7.60
CA MET A 151 9.73 -6.28 -7.51
C MET A 151 10.90 -5.50 -8.11
N LYS A 152 10.64 -4.27 -8.53
CA LYS A 152 11.65 -3.34 -9.08
C LYS A 152 11.58 -2.04 -8.30
N LEU A 153 12.74 -1.48 -7.95
CA LEU A 153 12.77 -0.14 -7.36
C LEU A 153 12.28 0.88 -8.40
N LEU A 154 11.26 1.64 -8.03
CA LEU A 154 10.78 2.78 -8.80
C LEU A 154 11.53 4.05 -8.39
N MET A 155 11.58 4.32 -7.11
CA MET A 155 12.32 5.45 -6.51
C MET A 155 12.53 5.21 -5.02
N GLY A 156 13.52 5.86 -4.42
CA GLY A 156 13.78 5.72 -3.00
C GLY A 156 14.89 6.62 -2.50
N THR A 157 15.02 6.65 -1.18
CA THR A 157 16.11 7.27 -0.42
C THR A 157 16.82 6.20 0.41
N HIS A 158 17.69 6.62 1.35
CA HIS A 158 18.26 5.72 2.35
C HIS A 158 17.28 5.35 3.49
N GLU A 159 16.10 6.00 3.55
CA GLU A 159 15.10 5.79 4.61
C GLU A 159 13.80 5.14 4.10
N TYR A 160 13.56 5.17 2.78
CA TYR A 160 12.27 4.75 2.22
C TYR A 160 12.38 4.32 0.76
N GLY A 161 11.63 3.31 0.34
CA GLY A 161 11.59 2.84 -1.04
C GLY A 161 10.18 2.62 -1.58
N TYR A 162 10.01 2.96 -2.87
CA TYR A 162 8.84 2.61 -3.66
C TYR A 162 9.20 1.58 -4.71
N TYR A 163 8.41 0.53 -4.81
CA TYR A 163 8.63 -0.61 -5.70
C TYR A 163 7.38 -0.92 -6.52
N ILE A 164 7.60 -1.46 -7.71
CA ILE A 164 6.55 -1.92 -8.64
C ILE A 164 6.86 -3.32 -9.13
N ASN A 165 5.85 -4.04 -9.65
CA ASN A 165 5.99 -5.41 -10.16
C ASN A 165 5.90 -5.52 -11.70
N TYR A 166 6.03 -4.41 -12.45
CA TYR A 166 5.86 -4.37 -13.91
C TYR A 166 6.95 -3.56 -14.63
#